data_71df3415f998f0cf125011defce8679a
#
_entry.id   71df3415f998f0cf125011defce8679a
#
_cell.length_a   1.000
_cell.length_b   1.000
_cell.length_c   1.000
_cell.angle_alpha   90.00
_cell.angle_beta   90.00
_cell.angle_gamma   90.00
#
_symmetry.space_group_name_H-M   'P 1'
#
loop_
_entity.id
_entity.type
_entity.pdbx_description
1 polymer ?
#
loop_
_entity_poly.entity_id
_entity_poly.type
_entity_poly.pdbx_seq_one_letter_code
_entity_poly.pdbx_strand_id
1 'polypeptide(L)'
;GFIRIEPIKSKDVQGTSRWGQDTANAQKTYIHPRYMPNKQQWSLFEWEYLDERGAAKPTTLWDFKDVNSERGTEVFIKYLGFKKEDFPNPKPVGTIQRILQIATAGDDIILDSFAGSGTTAHAVLNMNKADGGHRKFILVEMMDYADSITAERVKRVIRGYGEGKNAVEATGGNFSFYDLGEPLLVGDCLNEAVAPEKIREYIWFMETRQPYAPPSGGNPYYLGKHNNMGYYFYYEPQRVTVLDYAFLSTITKKADGTVIYADRCSISEDKLAKMGVTFKKIPRDISRL
;
A
#
# COMPACT_ATOMS: atom_id res chain seq x y z
N GLY A 1 62.99 -1.00 7.50
CA GLY A 1 63.04 -0.63 8.91
C GLY A 1 61.63 -0.61 9.49
N PHE A 2 61.54 -0.83 10.81
CA PHE A 2 60.26 -0.75 11.51
C PHE A 2 59.96 0.68 11.91
N ILE A 3 58.73 1.11 11.81
CA ILE A 3 58.28 2.42 12.29
C ILE A 3 57.40 2.17 13.52
N ARG A 4 57.77 2.75 14.66
CA ARG A 4 56.97 2.72 15.86
C ARG A 4 55.87 3.80 15.74
N ILE A 5 54.62 3.40 15.80
CA ILE A 5 53.51 4.32 15.79
C ILE A 5 52.95 4.40 17.21
N GLU A 6 53.01 5.58 17.81
CA GLU A 6 52.44 5.84 19.13
C GLU A 6 51.09 6.54 19.00
N PRO A 7 50.10 6.13 19.79
CA PRO A 7 48.81 6.80 19.80
C PRO A 7 48.96 8.20 20.41
N ILE A 8 48.49 9.22 19.69
CA ILE A 8 48.54 10.61 20.14
C ILE A 8 47.12 11.11 20.30
N LYS A 9 46.78 11.58 21.48
CA LYS A 9 45.44 12.15 21.78
C LYS A 9 45.34 13.61 21.32
N SER A 10 46.36 14.39 21.56
CA SER A 10 46.48 15.79 21.14
C SER A 10 47.95 16.16 21.06
N LYS A 11 48.30 17.37 20.59
CA LYS A 11 49.67 17.85 20.57
C LYS A 11 50.28 17.68 21.95
N ASP A 12 51.38 16.91 22.05
CA ASP A 12 52.15 16.60 23.27
C ASP A 12 51.44 15.75 24.34
N VAL A 13 50.29 15.12 24.02
CA VAL A 13 49.61 14.21 24.94
C VAL A 13 49.54 12.82 24.33
N GLN A 14 50.19 11.86 24.99
CA GLN A 14 50.16 10.46 24.62
C GLN A 14 48.70 9.92 24.79
N GLY A 15 48.18 9.28 23.76
CA GLY A 15 46.89 8.60 23.78
C GLY A 15 47.05 7.13 24.16
N THR A 16 45.92 6.47 24.31
CA THR A 16 45.84 5.01 24.40
C THR A 16 45.47 4.42 23.07
N SER A 17 46.06 3.29 22.69
CA SER A 17 45.62 2.56 21.50
C SER A 17 44.18 2.07 21.64
N ARG A 18 43.43 2.09 20.56
CA ARG A 18 42.10 1.50 20.50
C ARG A 18 42.12 -0.02 20.67
N TRP A 19 43.23 -0.63 20.30
CA TRP A 19 43.41 -2.07 20.39
C TRP A 19 44.42 -2.43 21.48
N GLY A 20 44.07 -3.44 22.30
CA GLY A 20 45.05 -4.14 23.11
C GLY A 20 45.96 -5.00 22.24
N GLN A 21 47.12 -5.44 22.79
CA GLN A 21 48.12 -6.21 22.04
C GLN A 21 47.56 -7.49 21.41
N ASP A 22 46.72 -8.21 22.13
CA ASP A 22 46.11 -9.46 21.64
C ASP A 22 45.13 -9.20 20.48
N THR A 23 44.31 -8.17 20.58
CA THR A 23 43.38 -7.75 19.51
C THR A 23 44.18 -7.28 18.29
N ALA A 24 45.22 -6.49 18.47
CA ALA A 24 46.05 -6.04 17.36
C ALA A 24 46.78 -7.19 16.67
N ASN A 25 47.21 -8.21 17.40
CA ASN A 25 47.84 -9.41 16.84
C ASN A 25 46.79 -10.26 16.06
N ALA A 26 45.58 -10.40 16.59
CA ALA A 26 44.49 -11.14 15.91
C ALA A 26 44.07 -10.44 14.63
N GLN A 27 44.03 -9.11 14.62
CA GLN A 27 43.54 -8.29 13.50
C GLN A 27 44.66 -7.67 12.65
N LYS A 28 45.89 -8.14 12.75
CA LYS A 28 47.04 -7.56 12.05
C LYS A 28 46.91 -7.47 10.54
N THR A 29 46.15 -8.34 9.91
CA THR A 29 45.84 -8.34 8.47
C THR A 29 44.89 -7.21 8.06
N TYR A 30 44.10 -6.71 8.99
CA TYR A 30 43.16 -5.59 8.77
C TYR A 30 43.80 -4.23 9.12
N ILE A 31 44.87 -4.21 9.86
CA ILE A 31 45.53 -2.98 10.33
C ILE A 31 46.62 -2.57 9.34
N HIS A 32 46.55 -1.35 8.85
CA HIS A 32 47.59 -0.79 7.98
C HIS A 32 48.03 0.61 8.42
N PRO A 33 49.31 0.91 8.34
CA PRO A 33 49.82 2.25 8.65
C PRO A 33 49.65 3.17 7.44
N ARG A 34 49.22 4.40 7.70
CA ARG A 34 49.13 5.46 6.69
C ARG A 34 49.74 6.75 7.25
N TYR A 35 50.58 7.39 6.47
CA TYR A 35 51.09 8.72 6.82
C TYR A 35 50.02 9.78 6.55
N MET A 36 49.78 10.63 7.54
CA MET A 36 48.79 11.72 7.49
C MET A 36 49.54 13.05 7.29
N PRO A 37 49.67 13.60 6.06
CA PRO A 37 50.43 14.81 5.78
C PRO A 37 50.01 16.01 6.61
N ASN A 38 48.69 16.18 6.79
CA ASN A 38 48.11 17.30 7.54
C ASN A 38 48.43 17.28 9.03
N LYS A 39 48.78 16.12 9.58
CA LYS A 39 49.15 15.91 10.98
C LYS A 39 50.64 15.61 11.16
N GLN A 40 51.36 15.47 10.05
CA GLN A 40 52.79 15.11 10.02
C GLN A 40 53.12 13.86 10.85
N GLN A 41 52.22 12.88 10.87
CA GLN A 41 52.39 11.67 11.68
C GLN A 41 51.85 10.44 10.96
N TRP A 42 52.34 9.27 11.38
CA TRP A 42 51.76 8.00 11.01
C TRP A 42 50.56 7.68 11.91
N SER A 43 49.49 7.12 11.30
CA SER A 43 48.33 6.65 12.01
C SER A 43 47.99 5.24 11.55
N LEU A 44 47.39 4.45 12.44
CA LEU A 44 46.88 3.12 12.12
C LEU A 44 45.43 3.23 11.68
N PHE A 45 45.11 2.57 10.58
CA PHE A 45 43.78 2.41 10.04
C PHE A 45 43.42 0.94 10.01
N GLU A 46 42.16 0.65 10.12
CA GLU A 46 41.62 -0.68 10.01
C GLU A 46 40.82 -0.78 8.68
N TRP A 47 41.10 -1.84 7.93
CA TRP A 47 40.24 -2.21 6.80
C TRP A 47 38.95 -2.82 7.34
N GLU A 48 37.82 -2.27 6.97
CA GLU A 48 36.48 -2.82 7.23
C GLU A 48 35.89 -3.24 5.88
N TYR A 49 35.73 -4.53 5.67
CA TYR A 49 35.15 -5.04 4.45
C TYR A 49 33.64 -4.86 4.47
N LEU A 50 33.05 -4.48 3.33
CA LEU A 50 31.62 -4.16 3.21
C LEU A 50 30.71 -5.35 3.53
N ASP A 51 31.15 -6.54 3.20
CA ASP A 51 30.46 -7.81 3.45
C ASP A 51 30.51 -8.27 4.91
N GLU A 52 31.53 -7.83 5.65
CA GLU A 52 31.70 -8.07 7.09
C GLU A 52 31.04 -6.97 7.95
N ARG A 53 30.71 -5.86 7.33
CA ARG A 53 30.13 -4.71 8.02
C ARG A 53 28.65 -4.95 8.30
N GLY A 54 28.30 -5.09 9.56
CA GLY A 54 26.89 -5.10 9.98
C GLY A 54 26.17 -3.80 9.57
N ALA A 55 24.84 -3.89 9.40
CA ALA A 55 24.03 -2.73 9.06
C ALA A 55 24.25 -1.57 10.06
N ALA A 56 24.57 -0.40 9.55
CA ALA A 56 24.70 0.78 10.39
C ALA A 56 23.32 1.20 10.91
N LYS A 57 23.24 1.47 12.21
CA LYS A 57 22.00 2.01 12.79
C LYS A 57 21.66 3.36 12.14
N PRO A 58 20.39 3.62 11.82
CA PRO A 58 20.00 4.90 11.28
C PRO A 58 20.26 6.03 12.28
N THR A 59 20.75 7.16 11.78
CA THR A 59 20.95 8.37 12.58
C THR A 59 19.64 9.12 12.75
N THR A 60 19.51 9.91 13.80
CA THR A 60 18.34 10.77 14.05
C THR A 60 18.34 12.03 13.17
N LEU A 61 19.49 12.42 12.66
CA LEU A 61 19.66 13.54 11.73
C LEU A 61 19.93 13.01 10.32
N TRP A 62 19.15 13.46 9.36
CA TRP A 62 19.28 13.13 7.94
C TRP A 62 19.68 14.38 7.17
N ASP A 63 20.95 14.51 6.84
CA ASP A 63 21.55 15.62 6.09
C ASP A 63 21.97 15.21 4.66
N PHE A 64 21.38 14.12 4.16
CA PHE A 64 21.67 13.60 2.84
C PHE A 64 21.00 14.43 1.74
N LYS A 65 21.66 14.56 0.60
CA LYS A 65 21.14 15.34 -0.54
C LYS A 65 19.80 14.84 -1.07
N ASP A 66 19.54 13.54 -0.99
CA ASP A 66 18.33 12.89 -1.50
C ASP A 66 17.08 13.11 -0.63
N VAL A 67 17.27 13.57 0.62
CA VAL A 67 16.15 13.90 1.53
C VAL A 67 15.83 15.40 1.56
N ASN A 68 16.59 16.23 0.85
CA ASN A 68 16.34 17.66 0.77
C ASN A 68 15.00 17.95 0.05
N SER A 69 14.22 18.89 0.56
CA SER A 69 12.93 19.30 -0.02
C SER A 69 13.03 19.79 -1.47
N GLU A 70 14.12 20.48 -1.82
CA GLU A 70 14.41 20.90 -3.20
C GLU A 70 14.46 19.72 -4.17
N ARG A 71 14.96 18.57 -3.71
CA ARG A 71 15.01 17.34 -4.51
C ARG A 71 13.61 16.81 -4.85
N GLY A 72 12.65 16.96 -3.94
CA GLY A 72 11.24 16.63 -4.21
C GLY A 72 10.69 17.44 -5.38
N THR A 73 10.91 18.74 -5.36
CA THR A 73 10.50 19.68 -6.43
C THR A 73 11.23 19.40 -7.75
N GLU A 74 12.55 19.14 -7.69
CA GLU A 74 13.33 18.80 -8.87
C GLU A 74 12.82 17.53 -9.54
N VAL A 75 12.57 16.47 -8.79
CA VAL A 75 12.03 15.21 -9.31
C VAL A 75 10.66 15.40 -9.91
N PHE A 76 9.80 16.16 -9.26
CA PHE A 76 8.43 16.38 -9.70
C PHE A 76 8.36 17.17 -11.01
N ILE A 77 9.12 18.26 -11.13
CA ILE A 77 9.09 19.13 -12.30
C ILE A 77 9.97 18.59 -13.42
N LYS A 78 11.27 18.40 -13.13
CA LYS A 78 12.28 18.15 -14.17
C LYS A 78 12.27 16.73 -14.70
N TYR A 79 12.00 15.76 -13.83
CA TYR A 79 12.06 14.35 -14.23
C TYR A 79 10.67 13.80 -14.54
N LEU A 80 9.70 14.02 -13.67
CA LEU A 80 8.33 13.56 -13.91
C LEU A 80 7.54 14.42 -14.90
N GLY A 81 7.98 15.66 -15.18
CA GLY A 81 7.37 16.53 -16.19
C GLY A 81 6.07 17.20 -15.76
N PHE A 82 5.83 17.35 -14.45
CA PHE A 82 4.75 18.18 -13.92
C PHE A 82 5.14 19.65 -13.90
N LYS A 83 4.17 20.54 -13.76
CA LYS A 83 4.43 21.97 -13.57
C LYS A 83 4.56 22.29 -12.09
N LYS A 84 5.21 23.42 -11.79
CA LYS A 84 5.36 23.90 -10.40
C LYS A 84 4.02 24.23 -9.75
N GLU A 85 3.08 24.69 -10.55
CA GLU A 85 1.73 25.10 -10.14
C GLU A 85 0.84 23.91 -9.82
N ASP A 86 1.13 22.73 -10.39
CA ASP A 86 0.31 21.52 -10.21
C ASP A 86 0.34 21.06 -8.75
N PHE A 87 1.52 21.13 -8.09
CA PHE A 87 1.67 20.76 -6.69
C PHE A 87 2.85 21.50 -6.04
N PRO A 88 2.60 22.36 -5.03
CA PRO A 88 3.61 23.33 -4.56
C PRO A 88 4.79 22.69 -3.80
N ASN A 89 4.58 21.62 -3.05
CA ASN A 89 5.59 21.07 -2.13
C ASN A 89 5.66 19.54 -2.17
N PRO A 90 6.05 18.92 -3.30
CA PRO A 90 6.21 17.48 -3.38
C PRO A 90 7.35 17.02 -2.46
N LYS A 91 7.10 15.97 -1.67
CA LYS A 91 8.11 15.43 -0.76
C LYS A 91 9.21 14.71 -1.52
N PRO A 92 10.46 14.73 -1.04
CA PRO A 92 11.55 13.99 -1.66
C PRO A 92 11.35 12.48 -1.50
N VAL A 93 11.57 11.74 -2.58
CA VAL A 93 11.42 10.28 -2.61
C VAL A 93 12.40 9.62 -1.63
N GLY A 94 13.62 10.12 -1.53
CA GLY A 94 14.64 9.60 -0.64
C GLY A 94 14.25 9.60 0.84
N THR A 95 13.49 10.60 1.29
CA THR A 95 12.96 10.63 2.67
C THR A 95 12.03 9.45 2.92
N ILE A 96 11.09 9.21 2.02
CA ILE A 96 10.13 8.11 2.16
C ILE A 96 10.85 6.76 2.04
N GLN A 97 11.78 6.61 1.09
CA GLN A 97 12.57 5.39 0.95
C GLN A 97 13.33 5.04 2.23
N ARG A 98 13.94 6.02 2.91
CA ARG A 98 14.63 5.79 4.19
C ARG A 98 13.67 5.35 5.30
N ILE A 99 12.50 5.97 5.38
CA ILE A 99 11.46 5.55 6.32
C ILE A 99 11.09 4.09 6.05
N LEU A 100 10.82 3.74 4.80
CA LEU A 100 10.44 2.39 4.42
C LEU A 100 11.57 1.36 4.67
N GLN A 101 12.82 1.72 4.40
CA GLN A 101 13.98 0.87 4.69
C GLN A 101 14.12 0.53 6.18
N ILE A 102 13.73 1.45 7.07
CA ILE A 102 13.80 1.26 8.52
C ILE A 102 12.58 0.50 9.05
N ALA A 103 11.41 0.75 8.48
CA ALA A 103 10.13 0.37 9.07
C ALA A 103 9.45 -0.80 8.37
N THR A 104 9.92 -1.25 7.19
CA THR A 104 9.20 -2.27 6.40
C THR A 104 10.08 -3.40 5.93
N ALA A 105 9.49 -4.60 5.86
CA ALA A 105 10.03 -5.76 5.16
C ALA A 105 9.57 -5.80 3.69
N GLY A 106 9.99 -6.83 2.93
CA GLY A 106 9.77 -6.93 1.48
C GLY A 106 8.32 -7.06 1.03
N ASP A 107 7.40 -7.51 1.90
CA ASP A 107 6.00 -7.82 1.55
C ASP A 107 4.96 -6.99 2.30
N ASP A 108 5.40 -5.97 3.02
CA ASP A 108 4.53 -5.14 3.86
C ASP A 108 3.56 -4.27 3.04
N ILE A 109 2.47 -3.88 3.70
CA ILE A 109 1.48 -2.94 3.13
C ILE A 109 1.70 -1.56 3.73
N ILE A 110 1.89 -0.57 2.89
CA ILE A 110 2.12 0.82 3.27
C ILE A 110 0.84 1.62 3.05
N LEU A 111 0.29 2.18 4.12
CA LEU A 111 -0.86 3.09 4.05
C LEU A 111 -0.38 4.54 4.19
N ASP A 112 -0.77 5.38 3.23
CA ASP A 112 -0.60 6.83 3.28
C ASP A 112 -1.97 7.49 3.14
N SER A 113 -2.48 8.01 4.25
CA SER A 113 -3.82 8.62 4.32
C SER A 113 -3.88 10.07 3.82
N PHE A 114 -2.75 10.66 3.44
CA PHE A 114 -2.63 11.98 2.86
C PHE A 114 -1.60 11.96 1.72
N ALA A 115 -1.92 11.21 0.67
CA ALA A 115 -1.00 10.84 -0.40
C ALA A 115 -0.35 12.03 -1.11
N GLY A 116 -1.01 13.18 -1.13
CA GLY A 116 -0.50 14.38 -1.79
C GLY A 116 -0.12 14.08 -3.23
N SER A 117 1.11 14.39 -3.60
CA SER A 117 1.61 14.12 -4.96
C SER A 117 1.97 12.65 -5.24
N GLY A 118 1.68 11.68 -4.34
CA GLY A 118 1.95 10.26 -4.55
C GLY A 118 3.42 9.84 -4.36
N THR A 119 4.17 10.54 -3.52
CA THR A 119 5.58 10.23 -3.27
C THR A 119 5.77 8.87 -2.63
N THR A 120 4.86 8.44 -1.77
CA THR A 120 4.92 7.15 -1.08
C THR A 120 4.85 5.98 -2.07
N ALA A 121 3.91 5.98 -3.01
CA ALA A 121 3.86 4.94 -4.04
C ALA A 121 5.13 4.93 -4.90
N HIS A 122 5.64 6.11 -5.28
CA HIS A 122 6.90 6.23 -6.02
C HIS A 122 8.07 5.57 -5.25
N ALA A 123 8.17 5.82 -3.95
CA ALA A 123 9.20 5.21 -3.10
C ALA A 123 9.05 3.68 -3.01
N VAL A 124 7.82 3.18 -2.81
CA VAL A 124 7.53 1.74 -2.75
C VAL A 124 7.90 1.04 -4.05
N LEU A 125 7.50 1.58 -5.19
CA LEU A 125 7.81 1.01 -6.51
C LEU A 125 9.32 0.97 -6.77
N ASN A 126 10.04 2.04 -6.42
CA ASN A 126 11.49 2.07 -6.55
C ASN A 126 12.18 1.03 -5.66
N MET A 127 11.70 0.85 -4.43
CA MET A 127 12.27 -0.15 -3.53
C MET A 127 12.03 -1.57 -4.03
N ASN A 128 10.80 -1.87 -4.45
CA ASN A 128 10.48 -3.18 -5.03
C ASN A 128 11.35 -3.49 -6.25
N LYS A 129 11.58 -2.50 -7.12
CA LYS A 129 12.50 -2.67 -8.26
C LYS A 129 13.94 -2.93 -7.80
N ALA A 130 14.39 -2.28 -6.73
CA ALA A 130 15.77 -2.35 -6.26
C ALA A 130 16.09 -3.66 -5.51
N ASP A 131 15.18 -4.16 -4.71
CA ASP A 131 15.40 -5.32 -3.83
C ASP A 131 14.56 -6.57 -4.19
N GLY A 132 13.72 -6.49 -5.24
CA GLY A 132 12.82 -7.57 -5.66
C GLY A 132 11.66 -7.82 -4.70
N GLY A 133 11.37 -6.89 -3.79
CA GLY A 133 10.26 -6.97 -2.85
C GLY A 133 8.89 -6.82 -3.52
N HIS A 134 7.83 -7.19 -2.78
CA HIS A 134 6.44 -7.13 -3.22
C HIS A 134 5.59 -6.26 -2.29
N ARG A 135 6.19 -5.19 -1.74
CA ARG A 135 5.45 -4.21 -0.91
C ARG A 135 4.26 -3.66 -1.68
N LYS A 136 3.17 -3.50 -0.98
CA LYS A 136 1.94 -2.91 -1.51
C LYS A 136 1.75 -1.51 -0.93
N PHE A 137 1.01 -0.66 -1.64
CA PHE A 137 0.64 0.64 -1.12
C PHE A 137 -0.87 0.85 -1.22
N ILE A 138 -1.39 1.58 -0.24
CA ILE A 138 -2.76 2.11 -0.21
C ILE A 138 -2.61 3.61 -0.02
N LEU A 139 -3.05 4.38 -0.99
CA LEU A 139 -3.02 5.84 -0.94
C LEU A 139 -4.44 6.38 -0.82
N VAL A 140 -4.65 7.31 0.08
CA VAL A 140 -5.91 8.04 0.21
C VAL A 140 -5.64 9.51 -0.04
N GLU A 141 -6.38 10.12 -0.95
CA GLU A 141 -6.32 11.56 -1.26
C GLU A 141 -7.74 12.07 -1.52
N MET A 142 -8.11 13.14 -0.85
CA MET A 142 -9.47 13.69 -0.93
C MET A 142 -9.60 14.89 -1.88
N MET A 143 -8.48 15.40 -2.38
CA MET A 143 -8.46 16.58 -3.24
C MET A 143 -8.64 16.19 -4.70
N ASP A 144 -9.19 17.10 -5.50
CA ASP A 144 -9.51 16.92 -6.92
C ASP A 144 -8.30 16.51 -7.79
N TYR A 145 -7.08 16.74 -7.31
CA TYR A 145 -5.86 16.33 -8.02
C TYR A 145 -5.49 14.85 -7.82
N ALA A 146 -6.28 14.06 -7.09
CA ALA A 146 -5.99 12.65 -6.83
C ALA A 146 -5.74 11.84 -8.12
N ASP A 147 -6.55 12.04 -9.18
CA ASP A 147 -6.29 11.38 -10.47
C ASP A 147 -5.20 12.08 -11.28
N SER A 148 -5.31 13.42 -11.44
CA SER A 148 -4.45 14.18 -12.36
C SER A 148 -2.99 14.30 -11.91
N ILE A 149 -2.72 14.20 -10.61
CA ILE A 149 -1.36 14.30 -10.04
C ILE A 149 -0.94 13.03 -9.34
N THR A 150 -1.69 12.59 -8.32
CA THR A 150 -1.29 11.44 -7.51
C THR A 150 -1.23 10.16 -8.34
N ALA A 151 -2.32 9.79 -8.98
CA ALA A 151 -2.39 8.60 -9.83
C ALA A 151 -1.52 8.73 -11.08
N GLU A 152 -1.49 9.92 -11.70
CA GLU A 152 -0.66 10.17 -12.88
C GLU A 152 0.84 10.03 -12.58
N ARG A 153 1.30 10.48 -11.41
CA ARG A 153 2.68 10.23 -10.96
C ARG A 153 2.98 8.74 -10.87
N VAL A 154 2.08 7.96 -10.27
CA VAL A 154 2.25 6.51 -10.17
C VAL A 154 2.31 5.86 -11.56
N LYS A 155 1.44 6.28 -12.49
CA LYS A 155 1.46 5.82 -13.89
C LYS A 155 2.81 6.10 -14.56
N ARG A 156 3.36 7.30 -14.38
CA ARG A 156 4.68 7.68 -14.95
C ARG A 156 5.80 6.83 -14.35
N VAL A 157 5.82 6.62 -13.05
CA VAL A 157 6.83 5.79 -12.39
C VAL A 157 6.80 4.34 -12.89
N ILE A 158 5.61 3.77 -13.04
CA ILE A 158 5.42 2.42 -13.56
C ILE A 158 5.94 2.27 -14.99
N ARG A 159 5.69 3.29 -15.85
CA ARG A 159 6.06 3.27 -17.27
C ARG A 159 7.48 3.73 -17.59
N GLY A 160 8.14 4.35 -16.62
CA GLY A 160 9.35 5.12 -16.84
C GLY A 160 9.04 6.58 -17.16
N TYR A 161 9.96 7.47 -16.87
CA TYR A 161 9.77 8.91 -17.01
C TYR A 161 11.09 9.64 -17.31
N GLY A 162 11.00 10.91 -17.68
CA GLY A 162 12.15 11.72 -18.08
C GLY A 162 12.59 11.41 -19.53
N GLU A 163 13.51 12.24 -20.04
CA GLU A 163 14.00 12.15 -21.40
C GLU A 163 15.51 12.28 -21.49
N GLY A 164 16.11 11.68 -22.51
CA GLY A 164 17.54 11.74 -22.78
C GLY A 164 18.36 11.28 -21.59
N LYS A 165 19.32 12.10 -21.13
CA LYS A 165 20.18 11.80 -19.98
C LYS A 165 19.46 11.80 -18.61
N ASN A 166 18.22 12.28 -18.57
CA ASN A 166 17.38 12.29 -17.38
C ASN A 166 16.33 11.17 -17.40
N ALA A 167 16.35 10.29 -18.38
CA ALA A 167 15.43 9.16 -18.47
C ALA A 167 15.61 8.23 -17.27
N VAL A 168 14.49 7.83 -16.68
CA VAL A 168 14.42 6.87 -15.56
C VAL A 168 13.62 5.68 -16.04
N GLU A 169 14.21 4.51 -15.93
CA GLU A 169 13.59 3.27 -16.37
C GLU A 169 12.31 2.94 -15.59
N ALA A 170 11.38 2.30 -16.29
CA ALA A 170 10.14 1.78 -15.71
C ALA A 170 10.40 0.93 -14.46
N THR A 171 9.61 1.14 -13.42
CA THR A 171 9.61 0.22 -12.27
C THR A 171 8.78 -1.03 -12.55
N GLY A 172 7.83 -0.94 -13.49
CA GLY A 172 6.80 -1.95 -13.65
C GLY A 172 5.78 -1.89 -12.50
N GLY A 173 4.96 -2.94 -12.41
CA GLY A 173 3.88 -3.02 -11.41
C GLY A 173 2.54 -2.52 -11.94
N ASN A 174 1.56 -2.47 -11.08
CA ASN A 174 0.22 -1.97 -11.36
C ASN A 174 -0.41 -1.36 -10.11
N PHE A 175 -1.52 -0.67 -10.29
CA PHE A 175 -2.38 -0.21 -9.21
C PHE A 175 -3.82 -0.07 -9.70
N SER A 176 -4.77 -0.07 -8.78
CA SER A 176 -6.16 0.26 -9.05
C SER A 176 -6.47 1.64 -8.49
N PHE A 177 -7.11 2.47 -9.30
CA PHE A 177 -7.62 3.76 -8.85
C PHE A 177 -9.12 3.63 -8.60
N TYR A 178 -9.56 4.14 -7.46
CA TYR A 178 -10.96 4.16 -7.06
C TYR A 178 -11.37 5.59 -6.77
N ASP A 179 -12.55 5.93 -7.23
CA ASP A 179 -13.22 7.17 -6.86
C ASP A 179 -14.46 6.86 -6.02
N LEU A 180 -14.92 7.82 -5.24
CA LEU A 180 -16.14 7.67 -4.46
C LEU A 180 -17.33 7.79 -5.39
N GLY A 181 -18.13 6.72 -5.45
CA GLY A 181 -19.43 6.74 -6.10
C GLY A 181 -20.51 7.33 -5.19
N GLU A 182 -21.77 7.26 -5.68
CA GLU A 182 -22.93 7.59 -4.86
C GLU A 182 -22.96 6.73 -3.58
N PRO A 183 -23.33 7.33 -2.43
CA PRO A 183 -23.45 6.57 -1.20
C PRO A 183 -24.50 5.48 -1.33
N LEU A 184 -24.21 4.28 -0.82
CA LEU A 184 -25.15 3.14 -0.88
C LEU A 184 -26.41 3.36 -0.02
N LEU A 185 -26.30 4.18 1.01
CA LEU A 185 -27.40 4.54 1.89
C LEU A 185 -27.57 6.05 1.93
N VAL A 186 -28.82 6.50 1.94
CA VAL A 186 -29.22 7.88 2.24
C VAL A 186 -30.05 7.82 3.53
N GLY A 187 -29.49 8.34 4.62
CA GLY A 187 -30.00 8.07 5.97
C GLY A 187 -29.93 6.56 6.26
N ASP A 188 -31.06 5.99 6.68
CA ASP A 188 -31.17 4.55 6.99
C ASP A 188 -31.69 3.71 5.81
N CYS A 189 -31.92 4.33 4.64
CA CYS A 189 -32.49 3.68 3.49
C CYS A 189 -31.49 3.50 2.35
N LEU A 190 -31.68 2.42 1.58
CA LEU A 190 -30.93 2.16 0.37
C LEU A 190 -31.08 3.32 -0.62
N ASN A 191 -29.99 3.79 -1.17
CA ASN A 191 -30.00 4.80 -2.22
C ASN A 191 -30.39 4.14 -3.56
N GLU A 192 -31.60 4.40 -4.01
CA GLU A 192 -32.14 3.82 -5.25
C GLU A 192 -31.51 4.42 -6.53
N ALA A 193 -30.73 5.50 -6.42
CA ALA A 193 -29.93 6.03 -7.53
C ALA A 193 -28.69 5.15 -7.83
N VAL A 194 -28.30 4.29 -6.91
CA VAL A 194 -27.20 3.35 -7.13
C VAL A 194 -27.67 2.17 -7.98
N ALA A 195 -26.90 1.88 -9.03
CA ALA A 195 -27.21 0.75 -9.92
C ALA A 195 -27.30 -0.57 -9.14
N PRO A 196 -28.32 -1.41 -9.40
CA PRO A 196 -28.53 -2.67 -8.69
C PRO A 196 -27.32 -3.60 -8.70
N GLU A 197 -26.50 -3.56 -9.75
CA GLU A 197 -25.27 -4.33 -9.89
C GLU A 197 -24.25 -3.96 -8.80
N LYS A 198 -24.12 -2.67 -8.47
CA LYS A 198 -23.24 -2.19 -7.42
C LYS A 198 -23.73 -2.58 -6.03
N ILE A 199 -25.02 -2.59 -5.83
CA ILE A 199 -25.63 -3.06 -4.58
C ILE A 199 -25.39 -4.57 -4.42
N ARG A 200 -25.51 -5.37 -5.51
CA ARG A 200 -25.20 -6.80 -5.52
C ARG A 200 -23.74 -7.08 -5.16
N GLU A 201 -22.82 -6.32 -5.76
CA GLU A 201 -21.38 -6.40 -5.46
C GLU A 201 -21.11 -6.15 -3.98
N TYR A 202 -21.71 -5.10 -3.43
CA TYR A 202 -21.58 -4.75 -2.02
C TYR A 202 -22.14 -5.84 -1.09
N ILE A 203 -23.38 -6.32 -1.34
CA ILE A 203 -23.99 -7.38 -0.52
C ILE A 203 -23.15 -8.64 -0.56
N TRP A 204 -22.69 -9.07 -1.73
CA TRP A 204 -21.84 -10.23 -1.87
C TRP A 204 -20.54 -10.08 -1.06
N PHE A 205 -19.89 -8.93 -1.17
CA PHE A 205 -18.66 -8.68 -0.41
C PHE A 205 -18.92 -8.65 1.09
N MET A 206 -20.01 -8.04 1.55
CA MET A 206 -20.34 -8.01 2.97
C MET A 206 -20.61 -9.38 3.55
N GLU A 207 -21.26 -10.28 2.81
CA GLU A 207 -21.57 -11.63 3.24
C GLU A 207 -20.37 -12.60 3.14
N THR A 208 -19.53 -12.45 2.13
CA THR A 208 -18.53 -13.47 1.79
C THR A 208 -17.08 -13.01 1.95
N ARG A 209 -16.83 -11.69 1.95
CA ARG A 209 -15.50 -11.07 1.85
C ARG A 209 -14.73 -11.49 0.58
N GLN A 210 -15.45 -11.88 -0.46
CA GLN A 210 -14.90 -12.26 -1.75
C GLN A 210 -15.27 -11.25 -2.83
N PRO A 211 -14.42 -11.06 -3.86
CA PRO A 211 -14.79 -10.31 -5.04
C PRO A 211 -16.06 -10.88 -5.69
N TYR A 212 -16.94 -10.00 -6.16
CA TYR A 212 -18.17 -10.41 -6.85
C TYR A 212 -17.88 -10.80 -8.30
N ALA A 213 -18.32 -11.97 -8.68
CA ALA A 213 -18.37 -12.41 -10.06
C ALA A 213 -19.83 -12.77 -10.39
N PRO A 214 -20.51 -12.03 -11.29
CA PRO A 214 -21.90 -12.31 -11.62
C PRO A 214 -22.06 -13.76 -12.13
N PRO A 215 -23.00 -14.55 -11.55
CA PRO A 215 -23.21 -15.90 -12.02
C PRO A 215 -23.78 -15.91 -13.45
N SER A 216 -23.30 -16.82 -14.26
CA SER A 216 -23.81 -17.03 -15.62
C SER A 216 -25.14 -17.82 -15.60
N GLY A 217 -26.22 -17.15 -15.95
CA GLY A 217 -27.56 -17.78 -16.10
C GLY A 217 -28.26 -18.18 -14.80
N GLY A 218 -29.50 -18.59 -14.89
CA GLY A 218 -30.33 -19.02 -13.78
C GLY A 218 -31.25 -17.93 -13.20
N ASN A 219 -31.55 -18.00 -11.91
CA ASN A 219 -32.39 -17.03 -11.22
C ASN A 219 -31.74 -15.63 -11.23
N PRO A 220 -32.42 -14.58 -11.72
CA PRO A 220 -31.82 -13.23 -11.85
C PRO A 220 -31.45 -12.59 -10.52
N TYR A 221 -31.94 -13.10 -9.41
CA TYR A 221 -31.66 -12.60 -8.07
C TYR A 221 -30.51 -13.36 -7.36
N TYR A 222 -30.01 -14.44 -7.97
CA TYR A 222 -28.93 -15.21 -7.42
C TYR A 222 -27.62 -14.43 -7.48
N LEU A 223 -26.93 -14.32 -6.34
CA LEU A 223 -25.63 -13.68 -6.25
C LEU A 223 -24.47 -14.68 -6.37
N GLY A 224 -24.65 -15.90 -5.86
CA GLY A 224 -23.60 -16.89 -5.85
C GLY A 224 -23.72 -17.87 -4.68
N LYS A 225 -22.76 -18.78 -4.60
CA LYS A 225 -22.59 -19.75 -3.50
C LYS A 225 -21.21 -19.58 -2.89
N HIS A 226 -21.15 -19.49 -1.56
CA HIS A 226 -19.90 -19.46 -0.80
C HIS A 226 -20.06 -20.29 0.48
N ASN A 227 -19.07 -21.11 0.82
CA ASN A 227 -19.10 -22.01 2.00
C ASN A 227 -20.41 -22.80 2.15
N ASN A 228 -20.90 -23.39 1.06
CA ASN A 228 -22.17 -24.10 0.97
C ASN A 228 -23.44 -23.27 1.25
N MET A 229 -23.33 -21.95 1.41
CA MET A 229 -24.46 -21.03 1.53
C MET A 229 -24.78 -20.40 0.18
N GLY A 230 -26.05 -20.39 -0.18
CA GLY A 230 -26.56 -19.67 -1.36
C GLY A 230 -27.02 -18.27 -0.98
N TYR A 231 -26.77 -17.30 -1.85
CA TYR A 231 -27.11 -15.90 -1.59
C TYR A 231 -28.00 -15.36 -2.70
N TYR A 232 -29.04 -14.65 -2.31
CA TYR A 232 -30.03 -14.06 -3.22
C TYR A 232 -30.33 -12.62 -2.82
N PHE A 233 -30.38 -11.72 -3.81
CA PHE A 233 -30.84 -10.34 -3.63
C PHE A 233 -32.08 -10.12 -4.46
N TYR A 234 -33.26 -10.38 -3.85
CA TYR A 234 -34.58 -10.20 -4.45
C TYR A 234 -34.97 -8.75 -4.32
N TYR A 235 -34.55 -7.95 -5.28
CA TYR A 235 -34.74 -6.52 -5.34
C TYR A 235 -35.24 -6.08 -6.71
N GLU A 236 -36.28 -5.26 -6.71
CA GLU A 236 -36.87 -4.63 -7.87
C GLU A 236 -36.99 -3.13 -7.58
N PRO A 237 -36.40 -2.21 -8.38
CA PRO A 237 -36.43 -0.79 -8.10
C PRO A 237 -37.83 -0.18 -7.93
N GLN A 238 -38.79 -0.64 -8.72
CA GLN A 238 -40.11 -0.05 -8.79
C GLN A 238 -41.23 -0.93 -8.18
N ARG A 239 -40.89 -1.97 -7.45
CA ARG A 239 -41.83 -2.90 -6.86
C ARG A 239 -41.35 -3.42 -5.53
N VAL A 240 -42.30 -3.52 -4.58
CA VAL A 240 -42.03 -4.19 -3.30
C VAL A 240 -41.85 -5.69 -3.52
N THR A 241 -40.73 -6.22 -3.10
CA THR A 241 -40.47 -7.66 -3.18
C THR A 241 -40.84 -8.34 -1.87
N VAL A 242 -41.47 -9.53 -2.00
CA VAL A 242 -41.90 -10.31 -0.84
C VAL A 242 -41.31 -11.71 -0.93
N LEU A 243 -40.53 -12.09 0.06
CA LEU A 243 -40.11 -13.48 0.22
C LEU A 243 -41.30 -14.32 0.64
N ASP A 244 -41.78 -15.16 -0.29
CA ASP A 244 -42.90 -16.08 -0.13
C ASP A 244 -42.54 -17.48 -0.67
N TYR A 245 -43.48 -18.42 -0.61
CA TYR A 245 -43.29 -19.76 -1.14
C TYR A 245 -43.13 -19.80 -2.66
N ALA A 246 -43.74 -18.84 -3.36
CA ALA A 246 -43.62 -18.75 -4.82
C ALA A 246 -42.16 -18.39 -5.18
N PHE A 247 -41.58 -17.42 -4.51
CA PHE A 247 -40.17 -17.11 -4.71
C PHE A 247 -39.25 -18.28 -4.33
N LEU A 248 -39.47 -18.92 -3.18
CA LEU A 248 -38.69 -20.08 -2.76
C LEU A 248 -38.69 -21.21 -3.79
N SER A 249 -39.83 -21.43 -4.49
CA SER A 249 -39.92 -22.43 -5.53
C SER A 249 -39.04 -22.17 -6.76
N THR A 250 -38.59 -20.91 -6.95
CA THR A 250 -37.66 -20.54 -8.03
C THR A 250 -36.18 -20.87 -7.71
N ILE A 251 -35.90 -21.25 -6.47
CA ILE A 251 -34.53 -21.57 -6.02
C ILE A 251 -34.17 -22.99 -6.39
N THR A 252 -33.41 -23.15 -7.43
CA THR A 252 -32.97 -24.47 -7.94
C THR A 252 -31.56 -24.86 -7.52
N LYS A 253 -30.76 -23.90 -7.03
CA LYS A 253 -29.37 -24.15 -6.63
C LYS A 253 -29.32 -24.78 -5.23
N LYS A 254 -28.80 -26.02 -5.14
CA LYS A 254 -28.66 -26.73 -3.87
C LYS A 254 -27.56 -26.08 -3.01
N ALA A 255 -27.90 -25.78 -1.77
CA ALA A 255 -27.01 -25.26 -0.73
C ALA A 255 -27.44 -25.83 0.63
N ASP A 256 -26.57 -25.82 1.62
CA ASP A 256 -26.88 -26.27 2.99
C ASP A 256 -27.78 -25.24 3.70
N GLY A 257 -27.67 -23.96 3.30
CA GLY A 257 -28.51 -22.87 3.75
C GLY A 257 -28.56 -21.78 2.68
N THR A 258 -29.51 -20.87 2.85
CA THR A 258 -29.75 -19.80 1.87
C THR A 258 -30.02 -18.48 2.59
N VAL A 259 -29.32 -17.42 2.20
CA VAL A 259 -29.55 -16.04 2.64
C VAL A 259 -30.30 -15.29 1.54
N ILE A 260 -31.42 -14.70 1.89
CA ILE A 260 -32.28 -13.99 0.94
C ILE A 260 -32.59 -12.59 1.46
N TYR A 261 -32.21 -11.62 0.67
CA TYR A 261 -32.58 -10.22 0.86
C TYR A 261 -33.85 -9.92 0.09
N ALA A 262 -34.88 -9.34 0.77
CA ALA A 262 -36.08 -8.83 0.15
C ALA A 262 -36.69 -7.69 0.99
N ASP A 263 -37.65 -6.93 0.45
CA ASP A 263 -38.29 -5.83 1.19
C ASP A 263 -39.17 -6.34 2.34
N ARG A 264 -39.87 -7.44 2.12
CA ARG A 264 -40.76 -8.08 3.09
C ARG A 264 -40.64 -9.60 3.06
N CYS A 265 -41.13 -10.24 4.12
CA CYS A 265 -41.26 -11.70 4.19
C CYS A 265 -42.67 -12.05 4.70
N SER A 266 -43.35 -12.99 4.02
CA SER A 266 -44.67 -13.52 4.40
C SER A 266 -44.56 -14.85 5.15
N ILE A 267 -43.38 -15.42 5.32
CA ILE A 267 -43.15 -16.71 5.94
C ILE A 267 -42.60 -16.46 7.38
N SER A 268 -43.12 -17.21 8.36
CA SER A 268 -42.64 -17.08 9.73
C SER A 268 -41.20 -17.56 9.90
N GLU A 269 -40.47 -16.98 10.85
CA GLU A 269 -39.04 -17.31 11.14
C GLU A 269 -38.85 -18.79 11.41
N ASP A 270 -39.75 -19.44 12.21
CA ASP A 270 -39.66 -20.88 12.49
C ASP A 270 -39.71 -21.75 11.24
N LYS A 271 -40.49 -21.35 10.24
CA LYS A 271 -40.61 -22.06 8.97
C LYS A 271 -39.38 -21.84 8.11
N LEU A 272 -38.86 -20.61 8.06
CA LEU A 272 -37.62 -20.29 7.36
C LEU A 272 -36.44 -21.08 7.95
N ALA A 273 -36.32 -21.12 9.27
CA ALA A 273 -35.28 -21.86 9.95
C ALA A 273 -35.32 -23.37 9.61
N LYS A 274 -36.50 -23.98 9.59
CA LYS A 274 -36.68 -25.40 9.19
C LYS A 274 -36.27 -25.66 7.73
N MET A 275 -36.34 -24.63 6.88
CA MET A 275 -35.96 -24.72 5.47
C MET A 275 -34.48 -24.31 5.24
N GLY A 276 -33.72 -23.95 6.29
CA GLY A 276 -32.36 -23.46 6.18
C GLY A 276 -32.28 -22.08 5.48
N VAL A 277 -33.32 -21.26 5.61
CA VAL A 277 -33.39 -19.94 4.96
C VAL A 277 -33.27 -18.84 5.99
N THR A 278 -32.36 -17.92 5.75
CA THR A 278 -32.19 -16.67 6.52
C THR A 278 -32.73 -15.50 5.69
N PHE A 279 -33.74 -14.84 6.19
CA PHE A 279 -34.28 -13.60 5.61
C PHE A 279 -33.51 -12.39 6.14
N LYS A 280 -33.13 -11.50 5.24
CA LYS A 280 -32.57 -10.18 5.57
C LYS A 280 -33.39 -9.09 4.87
N LYS A 281 -33.93 -8.17 5.65
CA LYS A 281 -34.73 -7.06 5.13
C LYS A 281 -33.82 -6.06 4.41
N ILE A 282 -34.24 -5.67 3.18
CA ILE A 282 -33.57 -4.55 2.49
C ILE A 282 -33.99 -3.26 3.20
N PRO A 283 -33.02 -2.41 3.62
CA PRO A 283 -33.32 -1.12 4.25
C PRO A 283 -33.84 -0.15 3.17
N ARG A 284 -35.15 -0.12 2.95
CA ARG A 284 -35.79 0.65 1.88
C ARG A 284 -37.07 1.30 2.38
N ASP A 285 -37.33 2.53 1.97
CA ASP A 285 -38.61 3.19 2.19
C ASP A 285 -39.61 2.72 1.12
N ILE A 286 -40.34 1.68 1.48
CA ILE A 286 -41.38 1.07 0.60
C ILE A 286 -42.73 1.79 0.67
N SER A 287 -42.85 2.87 1.43
CA SER A 287 -44.08 3.64 1.54
C SER A 287 -44.33 4.49 0.29
N ARG A 288 -43.34 4.67 -0.55
CA ARG A 288 -43.36 5.44 -1.79
C ARG A 288 -43.57 4.60 -3.04
N LEU A 289 -43.71 3.29 -2.88
CA LEU A 289 -43.98 2.30 -3.93
C LEU A 289 -45.41 1.75 -3.77
#